data_62a7c2824177f016380e75b3c06978ce
#
_entry.id   62a7c2824177f016380e75b3c06978ce
#
_cell.length_a   1.000
_cell.length_b   1.000
_cell.length_c   1.000
_cell.angle_alpha   90.00
_cell.angle_beta   90.00
_cell.angle_gamma   90.00
#
_symmetry.space_group_name_H-M   'P 1'
#
loop_
_entity.id
_entity.type
_entity.pdbx_description
1 polymer ?
#
loop_
_entity_poly.entity_id
_entity_poly.type
_entity_poly.pdbx_seq_one_letter_code
_entity_poly.pdbx_strand_id
1 'polypeptide(L)'
;MKRLLSLLLLLSAMQSVAAVPAAADVPAAANNVPAAGRADAILAGVSDGFRALGAYGVSFEVRSDEYVTRGRYAVEGENYYLVLGDAEVYCDGAVRYEVDNRRREVTIDVVDTGSRNILNNPVHAFDFLGSEYAASLAGEQEGRAVVRLTPAPGNTSSAGNIVLTVDTAAMRPVSLRYDYDGEQVQVSVLGIKPLETPLKALSLI
;
A
#
# COMPACT_ATOMS: atom_id res chain seq x y z
N MET A 1 18.34 -7.38 6.43
CA MET A 1 17.20 -7.53 7.32
C MET A 1 16.83 -6.28 8.10
N LYS A 2 17.73 -5.46 8.65
CA LYS A 2 17.38 -4.07 9.00
C LYS A 2 16.58 -3.40 7.86
N ARG A 3 16.87 -3.75 6.61
CA ARG A 3 16.21 -3.23 5.41
C ARG A 3 14.81 -3.81 5.15
N LEU A 4 14.47 -5.04 5.60
CA LEU A 4 13.12 -5.60 5.41
C LEU A 4 12.10 -5.04 6.40
N LEU A 5 12.49 -4.92 7.66
CA LEU A 5 11.68 -4.24 8.67
C LEU A 5 11.62 -2.74 8.38
N SER A 6 12.75 -2.16 7.97
CA SER A 6 12.81 -0.82 7.41
C SER A 6 11.97 -0.66 6.15
N LEU A 7 11.79 -1.66 5.32
CA LEU A 7 10.99 -1.53 4.10
C LEU A 7 9.50 -1.39 4.39
N LEU A 8 9.02 -1.95 5.49
CA LEU A 8 7.68 -1.71 6.01
C LEU A 8 7.59 -0.46 6.89
N LEU A 9 8.66 -0.13 7.62
CA LEU A 9 8.81 1.06 8.46
C LEU A 9 9.38 2.26 7.71
N LEU A 10 10.07 2.02 6.63
CA LEU A 10 10.90 2.97 5.91
C LEU A 10 10.30 3.40 4.56
N LEU A 11 8.99 3.43 4.44
CA LEU A 11 8.39 4.41 3.56
C LEU A 11 8.69 5.85 4.06
N SER A 12 9.53 6.06 5.03
CA SER A 12 9.94 7.36 5.55
C SER A 12 11.43 7.57 5.38
N ALA A 13 11.87 8.16 4.33
CA ALA A 13 12.97 9.09 4.09
C ALA A 13 13.82 8.83 2.83
N MET A 14 13.96 9.92 2.11
CA MET A 14 15.03 10.43 1.26
C MET A 14 15.13 10.05 -0.22
N GLN A 15 15.01 11.09 -0.92
CA GLN A 15 15.35 11.59 -2.26
C GLN A 15 16.50 10.87 -2.99
N SER A 16 16.25 10.52 -4.25
CA SER A 16 17.09 10.94 -5.38
C SER A 16 16.49 10.54 -6.72
N VAL A 17 16.57 11.43 -7.68
CA VAL A 17 16.02 11.39 -9.03
C VAL A 17 16.87 10.49 -9.91
N ALA A 18 16.26 9.51 -10.56
CA ALA A 18 16.79 8.90 -11.78
C ALA A 18 15.67 8.71 -12.82
N ALA A 19 15.96 9.07 -14.04
CA ALA A 19 15.02 9.18 -15.14
C ALA A 19 14.44 7.83 -15.60
N VAL A 20 13.12 7.77 -15.71
CA VAL A 20 12.36 6.65 -16.28
C VAL A 20 12.33 6.81 -17.81
N PRO A 21 12.60 5.76 -18.61
CA PRO A 21 12.41 5.81 -20.05
C PRO A 21 10.92 5.96 -20.38
N ALA A 22 10.63 6.81 -21.37
CA ALA A 22 9.29 7.13 -21.85
C ALA A 22 8.52 5.87 -22.28
N ALA A 23 7.34 5.67 -21.71
CA ALA A 23 6.39 4.69 -22.19
C ALA A 23 5.80 5.14 -23.52
N ALA A 24 5.77 4.22 -24.47
CA ALA A 24 5.23 4.44 -25.82
C ALA A 24 3.76 4.87 -25.77
N ASP A 25 3.39 5.80 -26.65
CA ASP A 25 2.04 6.28 -26.89
C ASP A 25 1.09 5.12 -27.23
N VAL A 26 0.06 4.93 -26.43
CA VAL A 26 -1.08 4.07 -26.72
C VAL A 26 -2.29 4.96 -26.99
N PRO A 27 -3.00 4.80 -28.12
CA PRO A 27 -4.13 5.66 -28.46
C PRO A 27 -5.31 5.44 -27.48
N ALA A 28 -5.81 6.57 -26.96
CA ALA A 28 -6.96 6.61 -26.06
C ALA A 28 -8.25 6.27 -26.81
N ALA A 29 -8.94 5.21 -26.41
CA ALA A 29 -10.30 4.93 -26.80
C ALA A 29 -11.29 5.53 -25.79
N ALA A 30 -12.25 6.25 -26.33
CA ALA A 30 -13.20 7.16 -25.74
C ALA A 30 -14.00 6.66 -24.54
N ASN A 31 -13.81 7.32 -23.38
CA ASN A 31 -14.88 7.66 -22.46
C ASN A 31 -14.57 9.07 -21.92
N ASN A 32 -15.48 10.01 -22.12
CA ASN A 32 -15.32 11.46 -21.95
C ASN A 32 -15.25 11.96 -20.48
N VAL A 33 -14.59 11.23 -19.58
CA VAL A 33 -14.19 11.75 -18.27
C VAL A 33 -12.77 12.25 -18.39
N PRO A 34 -12.43 13.50 -17.95
CA PRO A 34 -11.05 13.94 -17.92
C PRO A 34 -10.16 12.92 -17.23
N ALA A 35 -8.99 12.63 -17.77
CA ALA A 35 -8.10 11.55 -17.26
C ALA A 35 -7.78 11.68 -15.77
N ALA A 36 -7.73 12.91 -15.23
CA ALA A 36 -7.60 13.17 -13.79
C ALA A 36 -8.83 12.67 -13.00
N GLY A 37 -10.04 13.06 -13.39
CA GLY A 37 -11.26 12.60 -12.71
C GLY A 37 -11.50 11.09 -12.79
N ARG A 38 -10.98 10.43 -13.84
CA ARG A 38 -11.05 8.96 -13.96
C ARG A 38 -10.12 8.27 -12.96
N ALA A 39 -8.91 8.79 -12.75
CA ALA A 39 -7.97 8.27 -11.76
C ALA A 39 -8.55 8.37 -10.34
N ASP A 40 -9.10 9.53 -9.97
CA ASP A 40 -9.74 9.74 -8.68
C ASP A 40 -10.93 8.81 -8.45
N ALA A 41 -11.77 8.60 -9.49
CA ALA A 41 -12.89 7.67 -9.42
C ALA A 41 -12.44 6.22 -9.20
N ILE A 42 -11.33 5.80 -9.80
CA ILE A 42 -10.74 4.47 -9.58
C ILE A 42 -10.23 4.35 -8.14
N LEU A 43 -9.50 5.35 -7.62
CA LEU A 43 -9.03 5.34 -6.23
C LEU A 43 -10.18 5.29 -5.23
N ALA A 44 -11.22 6.10 -5.45
CA ALA A 44 -12.42 6.08 -4.62
C ALA A 44 -13.09 4.70 -4.65
N GLY A 45 -13.24 4.09 -5.83
CA GLY A 45 -13.81 2.75 -5.96
C GLY A 45 -13.00 1.68 -5.23
N VAL A 46 -11.66 1.75 -5.24
CA VAL A 46 -10.79 0.86 -4.46
C VAL A 46 -11.01 1.06 -2.96
N SER A 47 -11.02 2.30 -2.49
CA SER A 47 -11.24 2.64 -1.08
C SER A 47 -12.62 2.14 -0.60
N ASP A 48 -13.68 2.41 -1.36
CA ASP A 48 -15.03 1.95 -1.04
C ASP A 48 -15.12 0.41 -1.03
N GLY A 49 -14.41 -0.25 -1.96
CA GLY A 49 -14.33 -1.71 -2.00
C GLY A 49 -13.71 -2.31 -0.73
N PHE A 50 -12.67 -1.69 -0.18
CA PHE A 50 -12.08 -2.12 1.10
C PHE A 50 -12.99 -1.81 2.29
N ARG A 51 -13.60 -0.62 2.33
CA ARG A 51 -14.56 -0.26 3.39
C ARG A 51 -15.74 -1.24 3.42
N ALA A 52 -16.24 -1.66 2.25
CA ALA A 52 -17.36 -2.60 2.16
C ALA A 52 -17.03 -4.01 2.69
N LEU A 53 -15.74 -4.40 2.74
CA LEU A 53 -15.32 -5.68 3.32
C LEU A 53 -15.38 -5.66 4.85
N GLY A 54 -15.22 -4.50 5.49
CA GLY A 54 -15.19 -4.35 6.94
C GLY A 54 -13.97 -4.99 7.58
N ALA A 55 -13.91 -6.33 7.59
CA ALA A 55 -12.77 -7.11 8.04
C ALA A 55 -12.24 -7.99 6.89
N TYR A 56 -10.95 -7.90 6.60
CA TYR A 56 -10.36 -8.56 5.44
C TYR A 56 -8.89 -8.94 5.65
N GLY A 57 -8.45 -9.93 4.88
CA GLY A 57 -7.06 -10.32 4.76
C GLY A 57 -6.55 -10.15 3.33
N VAL A 58 -5.31 -9.69 3.20
CA VAL A 58 -4.58 -9.55 1.93
C VAL A 58 -3.36 -10.44 1.98
N SER A 59 -3.17 -11.29 1.00
CA SER A 59 -1.90 -11.96 0.73
C SER A 59 -1.18 -11.25 -0.40
N PHE A 60 0.12 -11.06 -0.27
CA PHE A 60 0.91 -10.30 -1.22
C PHE A 60 2.33 -10.84 -1.34
N GLU A 61 3.01 -10.49 -2.41
CA GLU A 61 4.43 -10.72 -2.63
C GLU A 61 5.13 -9.38 -2.83
N VAL A 62 6.23 -9.19 -2.11
CA VAL A 62 7.14 -8.04 -2.27
C VAL A 62 8.37 -8.51 -3.01
N ARG A 63 8.73 -7.78 -4.04
CA ARG A 63 9.91 -7.99 -4.86
C ARG A 63 10.74 -6.72 -4.95
N SER A 64 12.02 -6.84 -4.68
CA SER A 64 13.03 -5.84 -5.01
C SER A 64 14.16 -6.51 -5.80
N ASP A 65 15.19 -5.75 -6.16
CA ASP A 65 16.36 -6.32 -6.85
C ASP A 65 17.12 -7.35 -5.98
N GLU A 66 17.05 -7.19 -4.65
CA GLU A 66 17.82 -8.02 -3.70
C GLU A 66 17.02 -9.23 -3.17
N TYR A 67 15.66 -9.19 -3.16
CA TYR A 67 14.86 -10.25 -2.52
C TYR A 67 13.44 -10.36 -3.07
N VAL A 68 12.86 -11.53 -2.82
CA VAL A 68 11.43 -11.81 -2.99
C VAL A 68 10.91 -12.40 -1.69
N THR A 69 9.84 -11.84 -1.15
CA THR A 69 9.21 -12.37 0.06
C THR A 69 7.70 -12.27 -0.02
N ARG A 70 7.00 -13.15 0.69
CA ARG A 70 5.53 -13.13 0.79
C ARG A 70 5.11 -12.65 2.15
N GLY A 71 4.00 -11.93 2.15
CA GLY A 71 3.41 -11.41 3.37
C GLY A 71 1.90 -11.61 3.40
N ARG A 72 1.37 -11.39 4.58
CA ARG A 72 -0.08 -11.35 4.84
C ARG A 72 -0.38 -10.14 5.70
N TYR A 73 -1.46 -9.48 5.37
CA TYR A 73 -1.97 -8.34 6.08
C TYR A 73 -3.45 -8.56 6.36
N ALA A 74 -3.88 -8.37 7.59
CA ALA A 74 -5.27 -8.51 8.00
C ALA A 74 -5.71 -7.26 8.75
N VAL A 75 -6.93 -6.81 8.51
CA VAL A 75 -7.51 -5.59 9.07
C VAL A 75 -8.91 -5.87 9.59
N GLU A 76 -9.24 -5.32 10.77
CA GLU A 76 -10.58 -5.26 11.35
C GLU A 76 -10.74 -3.94 12.12
N GLY A 77 -11.44 -2.96 11.51
CA GLY A 77 -11.49 -1.60 12.02
C GLY A 77 -10.09 -0.98 12.11
N GLU A 78 -9.72 -0.49 13.28
CA GLU A 78 -8.38 0.07 13.55
C GLU A 78 -7.33 -1.00 13.90
N ASN A 79 -7.75 -2.25 14.06
CA ASN A 79 -6.84 -3.34 14.37
C ASN A 79 -6.23 -3.90 13.11
N TYR A 80 -4.95 -4.22 13.16
CA TYR A 80 -4.30 -4.94 12.06
C TYR A 80 -3.22 -5.90 12.53
N TYR A 81 -2.96 -6.89 11.69
CA TYR A 81 -1.89 -7.85 11.81
C TYR A 81 -1.16 -7.98 10.48
N LEU A 82 0.15 -7.89 10.50
CA LEU A 82 1.00 -7.99 9.33
C LEU A 82 2.11 -9.00 9.58
N VAL A 83 2.36 -9.86 8.61
CA VAL A 83 3.52 -10.76 8.58
C VAL A 83 4.28 -10.53 7.30
N LEU A 84 5.59 -10.32 7.41
CA LEU A 84 6.49 -10.22 6.27
C LEU A 84 7.85 -10.85 6.61
N GLY A 85 8.12 -12.03 6.07
CA GLY A 85 9.30 -12.81 6.43
C GLY A 85 9.32 -13.15 7.92
N ASP A 86 10.39 -12.73 8.63
CA ASP A 86 10.57 -12.95 10.06
C ASP A 86 9.95 -11.83 10.93
N ALA A 87 9.35 -10.83 10.30
CA ALA A 87 8.73 -9.69 10.98
C ALA A 87 7.23 -9.88 11.12
N GLU A 88 6.71 -9.55 12.30
CA GLU A 88 5.28 -9.51 12.58
C GLU A 88 4.94 -8.15 13.21
N VAL A 89 3.81 -7.59 12.82
CA VAL A 89 3.31 -6.35 13.41
C VAL A 89 1.88 -6.57 13.87
N TYR A 90 1.62 -6.24 15.11
CA TYR A 90 0.29 -6.27 15.72
C TYR A 90 -0.10 -4.85 16.10
N CYS A 91 -1.32 -4.47 15.85
CA CYS A 91 -1.87 -3.19 16.27
C CYS A 91 -3.30 -3.37 16.76
N ASP A 92 -3.61 -2.81 17.90
CA ASP A 92 -4.95 -2.80 18.49
C ASP A 92 -5.68 -1.44 18.31
N GLY A 93 -5.17 -0.60 17.41
CA GLY A 93 -5.67 0.74 17.16
C GLY A 93 -5.05 1.81 18.08
N ALA A 94 -4.42 1.42 19.18
CA ALA A 94 -3.78 2.34 20.13
C ALA A 94 -2.28 2.09 20.24
N VAL A 95 -1.87 0.83 20.25
CA VAL A 95 -0.48 0.40 20.42
C VAL A 95 -0.11 -0.54 19.28
N ARG A 96 1.09 -0.33 18.75
CA ARG A 96 1.70 -1.18 17.74
C ARG A 96 2.87 -1.95 18.35
N TYR A 97 2.85 -3.25 18.16
CA TYR A 97 3.89 -4.18 18.57
C TYR A 97 4.57 -4.72 17.30
N GLU A 98 5.86 -4.47 17.18
CA GLU A 98 6.67 -4.93 16.07
C GLU A 98 7.64 -5.99 16.58
N VAL A 99 7.48 -7.21 16.08
CA VAL A 99 8.23 -8.40 16.51
C VAL A 99 9.22 -8.78 15.42
N ASP A 100 10.50 -8.72 15.74
CA ASP A 100 11.57 -9.33 14.94
C ASP A 100 11.90 -10.70 15.50
N ASN A 101 11.32 -11.74 14.91
CA ASN A 101 11.48 -13.14 15.38
C ASN A 101 12.93 -13.62 15.26
N ARG A 102 13.70 -13.08 14.33
CA ARG A 102 15.10 -13.46 14.17
C ARG A 102 15.99 -12.87 15.25
N ARG A 103 15.73 -11.62 15.66
CA ARG A 103 16.49 -10.95 16.72
C ARG A 103 15.93 -11.23 18.10
N ARG A 104 14.68 -11.72 18.17
CA ARG A 104 13.89 -11.85 19.39
C ARG A 104 13.71 -10.49 20.08
N GLU A 105 13.44 -9.47 19.29
CA GLU A 105 13.21 -8.09 19.75
C GLU A 105 11.75 -7.73 19.52
N VAL A 106 11.18 -6.96 20.44
CA VAL A 106 9.87 -6.36 20.31
C VAL A 106 10.00 -4.85 20.49
N THR A 107 9.54 -4.10 19.50
CA THR A 107 9.40 -2.65 19.59
C THR A 107 7.94 -2.32 19.86
N ILE A 108 7.69 -1.40 20.78
CA ILE A 108 6.33 -0.99 21.17
C ILE A 108 6.20 0.50 20.91
N ASP A 109 5.24 0.88 20.08
CA ASP A 109 4.96 2.25 19.72
C ASP A 109 3.49 2.61 19.96
N VAL A 110 3.22 3.83 20.41
CA VAL A 110 1.85 4.38 20.44
C VAL A 110 1.47 4.80 19.03
N VAL A 111 0.29 4.41 18.58
CA VAL A 111 -0.23 4.80 17.26
C VAL A 111 -0.63 6.25 17.26
N ASP A 112 -0.05 7.03 16.36
CA ASP A 112 -0.54 8.38 16.05
C ASP A 112 -1.72 8.27 15.08
N THR A 113 -2.94 8.22 15.63
CA THR A 113 -4.18 8.12 14.83
C THR A 113 -4.43 9.34 13.96
N GLY A 114 -3.77 10.48 14.23
CA GLY A 114 -3.80 11.68 13.39
C GLY A 114 -2.81 11.63 12.23
N SER A 115 -1.90 10.67 12.24
CA SER A 115 -0.91 10.51 11.18
C SER A 115 -1.56 10.10 9.87
N ARG A 116 -1.25 10.86 8.81
CA ARG A 116 -1.63 10.52 7.43
C ARG A 116 -0.57 9.70 6.71
N ASN A 117 0.48 9.30 7.43
CA ASN A 117 1.49 8.43 6.89
C ASN A 117 0.94 6.98 6.84
N ILE A 118 0.88 6.42 5.63
CA ILE A 118 0.44 5.05 5.36
C ILE A 118 1.12 4.01 6.26
N LEU A 119 2.36 4.25 6.67
CA LEU A 119 3.12 3.32 7.48
C LEU A 119 2.77 3.38 8.95
N ASN A 120 2.45 4.58 9.41
CA ASN A 120 1.98 4.77 10.77
C ASN A 120 0.52 4.31 10.90
N ASN A 121 -0.22 4.39 9.80
CA ASN A 121 -1.66 4.13 9.79
C ASN A 121 -2.09 3.35 8.50
N PRO A 122 -1.60 2.11 8.32
CA PRO A 122 -1.81 1.36 7.09
C PRO A 122 -3.28 0.98 6.83
N VAL A 123 -4.14 0.99 7.85
CA VAL A 123 -5.59 0.76 7.70
C VAL A 123 -6.27 1.85 6.88
N HIS A 124 -5.72 3.06 6.88
CA HIS A 124 -6.20 4.21 6.12
C HIS A 124 -5.43 4.47 4.82
N ALA A 125 -4.61 3.53 4.38
CA ALA A 125 -3.73 3.69 3.21
C ALA A 125 -4.45 4.25 1.98
N PHE A 126 -5.62 3.71 1.67
CA PHE A 126 -6.39 4.14 0.49
C PHE A 126 -7.16 5.45 0.71
N ASP A 127 -7.46 5.83 1.95
CA ASP A 127 -8.09 7.11 2.27
C ASP A 127 -7.13 8.28 2.08
N PHE A 128 -5.84 8.06 2.36
CA PHE A 128 -4.81 9.08 2.23
C PHE A 128 -4.34 9.30 0.78
N LEU A 129 -4.42 8.29 -0.08
CA LEU A 129 -3.95 8.40 -1.46
C LEU A 129 -4.59 9.56 -2.22
N GLY A 130 -5.88 9.82 -2.01
CA GLY A 130 -6.59 10.93 -2.67
C GLY A 130 -6.24 12.32 -2.15
N SER A 131 -5.70 12.46 -0.94
CA SER A 131 -5.36 13.74 -0.33
C SER A 131 -3.87 14.05 -0.31
N GLU A 132 -3.03 13.01 -0.23
CA GLU A 132 -1.58 13.14 -0.11
C GLU A 132 -0.86 12.99 -1.47
N TYR A 133 -1.57 12.52 -2.49
CA TYR A 133 -1.05 12.31 -3.83
C TYR A 133 -1.97 12.91 -4.89
N ALA A 134 -1.38 13.49 -5.92
CA ALA A 134 -2.09 13.82 -7.14
C ALA A 134 -2.15 12.57 -8.04
N ALA A 135 -3.37 12.17 -8.39
CA ALA A 135 -3.59 10.99 -9.22
C ALA A 135 -3.67 11.35 -10.71
N SER A 136 -3.09 10.52 -11.56
CA SER A 136 -3.24 10.60 -12.99
C SER A 136 -3.39 9.22 -13.62
N LEU A 137 -4.26 9.08 -14.61
CA LEU A 137 -4.42 7.83 -15.35
C LEU A 137 -3.29 7.72 -16.39
N ALA A 138 -2.43 6.73 -16.24
CA ALA A 138 -1.35 6.44 -17.18
C ALA A 138 -1.81 5.55 -18.34
N GLY A 139 -2.87 4.74 -18.13
CA GLY A 139 -3.48 3.90 -19.14
C GLY A 139 -4.60 3.05 -18.57
N GLU A 140 -5.52 2.63 -19.44
CA GLU A 140 -6.59 1.68 -19.10
C GLU A 140 -6.78 0.74 -20.28
N GLN A 141 -6.61 -0.57 -20.06
CA GLN A 141 -6.72 -1.59 -21.08
C GLN A 141 -7.12 -2.94 -20.44
N GLU A 142 -7.97 -3.69 -21.13
CA GLU A 142 -8.35 -5.06 -20.74
C GLU A 142 -8.80 -5.23 -19.29
N GLY A 143 -9.60 -4.27 -18.79
CA GLY A 143 -10.10 -4.31 -17.42
C GLY A 143 -9.05 -3.94 -16.37
N ARG A 144 -7.91 -3.39 -16.79
CA ARG A 144 -6.85 -2.90 -15.90
C ARG A 144 -6.58 -1.44 -16.14
N ALA A 145 -6.52 -0.68 -15.05
CA ALA A 145 -6.10 0.71 -15.06
C ALA A 145 -4.75 0.86 -14.37
N VAL A 146 -3.90 1.69 -14.93
CA VAL A 146 -2.63 2.10 -14.34
C VAL A 146 -2.76 3.54 -13.88
N VAL A 147 -2.74 3.75 -12.58
CA VAL A 147 -2.81 5.05 -11.93
C VAL A 147 -1.42 5.43 -11.41
N ARG A 148 -0.94 6.59 -11.83
CA ARG A 148 0.27 7.20 -11.28
C ARG A 148 -0.12 8.16 -10.16
N LEU A 149 0.53 8.01 -9.03
CA LEU A 149 0.36 8.84 -7.85
C LEU A 149 1.65 9.62 -7.64
N THR A 150 1.55 10.94 -7.68
CA THR A 150 2.68 11.85 -7.45
C THR A 150 2.43 12.57 -6.13
N PRO A 151 3.41 12.62 -5.21
CA PRO A 151 3.24 13.30 -3.94
C PRO A 151 2.73 14.74 -4.12
N ALA A 152 1.70 15.12 -3.38
CA ALA A 152 1.20 16.48 -3.36
C ALA A 152 2.25 17.44 -2.76
N PRO A 153 2.23 18.74 -3.11
CA PRO A 153 3.12 19.71 -2.51
C PRO A 153 3.02 19.71 -0.99
N GLY A 154 4.15 19.57 -0.30
CA GLY A 154 4.22 19.46 1.16
C GLY A 154 4.06 18.04 1.72
N ASN A 155 3.77 17.05 0.89
CA ASN A 155 3.84 15.65 1.29
C ASN A 155 5.31 15.26 1.48
N THR A 156 5.65 14.84 2.70
CA THR A 156 6.99 14.35 3.07
C THR A 156 7.06 12.82 3.08
N SER A 157 6.06 12.15 2.51
CA SER A 157 6.05 10.69 2.39
C SER A 157 7.26 10.24 1.57
N SER A 158 7.93 9.25 2.08
CA SER A 158 9.13 8.67 1.50
C SER A 158 8.87 7.73 0.33
N ALA A 159 7.61 7.39 0.07
CA ALA A 159 7.26 6.49 -1.03
C ALA A 159 7.36 7.13 -2.42
N GLY A 160 7.84 8.37 -2.54
CA GLY A 160 8.02 9.02 -3.83
C GLY A 160 6.79 8.85 -4.75
N ASN A 161 7.05 8.65 -6.04
CA ASN A 161 6.01 8.31 -7.01
C ASN A 161 5.57 6.85 -6.86
N ILE A 162 4.26 6.61 -6.88
CA ILE A 162 3.68 5.27 -6.83
C ILE A 162 2.97 4.99 -8.17
N VAL A 163 3.16 3.80 -8.70
CA VAL A 163 2.38 3.28 -9.84
C VAL A 163 1.48 2.17 -9.30
N LEU A 164 0.18 2.42 -9.30
CA LEU A 164 -0.84 1.48 -8.86
C LEU A 164 -1.53 0.87 -10.07
N THR A 165 -1.57 -0.46 -10.15
CA THR A 165 -2.38 -1.19 -11.13
C THR A 165 -3.64 -1.70 -10.44
N VAL A 166 -4.81 -1.40 -11.03
CA VAL A 166 -6.13 -1.73 -10.48
C VAL A 166 -6.89 -2.60 -11.48
N ASP A 167 -7.53 -3.65 -10.99
CA ASP A 167 -8.60 -4.34 -11.70
C ASP A 167 -9.87 -3.48 -11.62
N THR A 168 -10.30 -2.95 -12.75
CA THR A 168 -11.43 -2.00 -12.81
C THR A 168 -12.79 -2.65 -12.70
N ALA A 169 -12.90 -3.95 -12.93
CA ALA A 169 -14.15 -4.68 -12.75
C ALA A 169 -14.40 -4.99 -11.27
N ALA A 170 -13.34 -5.39 -10.54
CA ALA A 170 -13.43 -5.70 -9.12
C ALA A 170 -13.14 -4.48 -8.22
N MET A 171 -12.65 -3.36 -8.76
CA MET A 171 -12.11 -2.20 -8.03
C MET A 171 -11.11 -2.64 -6.95
N ARG A 172 -10.13 -3.46 -7.35
CA ARG A 172 -9.13 -4.03 -6.44
C ARG A 172 -7.72 -3.77 -6.94
N PRO A 173 -6.78 -3.44 -6.04
CA PRO A 173 -5.37 -3.32 -6.42
C PRO A 173 -4.83 -4.68 -6.85
N VAL A 174 -4.04 -4.66 -7.92
CA VAL A 174 -3.32 -5.81 -8.46
C VAL A 174 -1.86 -5.73 -8.09
N SER A 175 -1.27 -4.56 -8.23
CA SER A 175 0.12 -4.30 -7.84
C SER A 175 0.38 -2.83 -7.57
N LEU A 176 1.39 -2.58 -6.73
CA LEU A 176 1.97 -1.26 -6.50
C LEU A 176 3.45 -1.33 -6.85
N ARG A 177 3.98 -0.28 -7.47
CA ARG A 177 5.41 -0.08 -7.70
C ARG A 177 5.79 1.30 -7.21
N TYR A 178 6.93 1.39 -6.52
CA TYR A 178 7.49 2.64 -6.03
C TYR A 178 9.01 2.50 -5.88
N ASP A 179 9.70 3.62 -5.88
CA ASP A 179 11.14 3.66 -5.66
C ASP A 179 11.40 3.96 -4.18
N TYR A 180 12.27 3.17 -3.57
CA TYR A 180 12.65 3.32 -2.18
C TYR A 180 14.17 3.16 -2.02
N ASP A 181 14.82 4.18 -1.47
CA ASP A 181 16.28 4.21 -1.26
C ASP A 181 17.10 3.80 -2.51
N GLY A 182 16.61 4.21 -3.69
CA GLY A 182 17.23 3.88 -4.98
C GLY A 182 16.93 2.48 -5.51
N GLU A 183 16.12 1.68 -4.79
CA GLU A 183 15.66 0.37 -5.22
C GLU A 183 14.21 0.43 -5.69
N GLN A 184 13.89 -0.26 -6.78
CA GLN A 184 12.52 -0.42 -7.21
C GLN A 184 11.86 -1.55 -6.41
N VAL A 185 10.76 -1.21 -5.73
CA VAL A 185 9.94 -2.16 -4.98
C VAL A 185 8.63 -2.39 -5.69
N GLN A 186 8.29 -3.65 -5.90
CA GLN A 186 6.99 -4.06 -6.41
C GLN A 186 6.27 -4.91 -5.37
N VAL A 187 5.03 -4.53 -5.05
CA VAL A 187 4.11 -5.32 -4.25
C VAL A 187 3.03 -5.87 -5.17
N SER A 188 2.90 -7.18 -5.25
CA SER A 188 1.87 -7.86 -6.03
C SER A 188 0.81 -8.42 -5.08
N VAL A 189 -0.46 -8.07 -5.30
CA VAL A 189 -1.58 -8.60 -4.52
C VAL A 189 -1.94 -9.98 -5.04
N LEU A 190 -1.81 -10.99 -4.19
CA LEU A 190 -2.09 -12.39 -4.53
C LEU A 190 -3.55 -12.77 -4.22
N GLY A 191 -4.17 -12.09 -3.27
CA GLY A 191 -5.57 -12.32 -2.92
C GLY A 191 -6.06 -11.37 -1.84
N ILE A 192 -7.36 -11.07 -1.89
CA ILE A 192 -8.11 -10.30 -0.90
C ILE A 192 -9.32 -11.12 -0.52
N LYS A 193 -9.50 -11.41 0.78
CA LYS A 193 -10.61 -12.22 1.28
C LYS A 193 -11.19 -11.59 2.56
N PRO A 194 -12.51 -11.70 2.80
CA PRO A 194 -13.07 -11.43 4.12
C PRO A 194 -12.39 -12.28 5.19
N LEU A 195 -12.26 -11.76 6.40
CA LEU A 195 -11.77 -12.54 7.55
C LEU A 195 -12.88 -13.47 8.05
N GLU A 196 -12.53 -14.74 8.23
CA GLU A 196 -13.43 -15.72 8.83
C GLU A 196 -13.42 -15.67 10.37
N THR A 197 -12.31 -15.18 10.94
CA THR A 197 -12.11 -15.10 12.40
C THR A 197 -11.70 -13.67 12.76
N PRO A 198 -12.36 -13.04 13.75
CA PRO A 198 -12.01 -11.69 14.20
C PRO A 198 -10.55 -11.59 14.67
N LEU A 199 -9.89 -10.48 14.38
CA LEU A 199 -8.50 -10.20 14.83
C LEU A 199 -8.37 -10.13 16.34
N LYS A 200 -9.44 -9.75 17.06
CA LYS A 200 -9.47 -9.75 18.53
C LYS A 200 -9.20 -11.12 19.17
N ALA A 201 -9.42 -12.20 18.42
CA ALA A 201 -9.05 -13.55 18.85
C ALA A 201 -7.53 -13.81 18.79
N LEU A 202 -6.79 -12.92 18.15
CA LEU A 202 -5.32 -12.94 18.05
C LEU A 202 -4.66 -12.04 19.10
N SER A 203 -5.42 -11.56 20.12
CA SER A 203 -4.84 -10.73 21.17
C SER A 203 -3.65 -11.45 21.81
N LEU A 204 -2.52 -10.76 21.76
CA LEU A 204 -1.31 -11.15 22.49
C LEU A 204 -1.68 -11.21 23.97
N ILE A 205 -1.58 -12.40 24.54
CA ILE A 205 -1.67 -12.62 25.99
C ILE A 205 -0.40 -12.07 26.63
#